data_303154c863c7a254c047325db7180ac6
#
_entry.id   303154c863c7a254c047325db7180ac6
#
_cell.length_a   1.000
_cell.length_b   1.000
_cell.length_c   1.000
_cell.angle_alpha   90.00
_cell.angle_beta   90.00
_cell.angle_gamma   90.00
#
_symmetry.space_group_name_H-M   'P 1'
#
loop_
_entity.id
_entity.type
_entity.pdbx_description
1 polymer ?
#
loop_
_entity_poly.entity_id
_entity_poly.type
_entity_poly.pdbx_seq_one_letter_code
_entity_poly.pdbx_strand_id
1 'polypeptide(L)'
;MHQKLKTPTGMNGLFINLGNDNVYFSTARSMARFGLLMLNGGNWGGNNQIMTDTSFFNASINSSQNINPAYGYLWWLNGKTHLMLPSSQFQFNGKLNTNAPDDLYVALGKNGQSLNVVPSQNMVWLRMGESPYNTPVLTNY
;
A
#
# COMPACT_ATOMS: atom_id res chain seq x y z
N MET A 1 15.98 -9.05 -0.71
CA MET A 1 15.47 -7.68 -0.87
C MET A 1 16.55 -6.71 -1.37
N HIS A 2 17.75 -6.68 -0.80
CA HIS A 2 18.78 -5.70 -1.16
C HIS A 2 19.08 -5.67 -2.67
N GLN A 3 19.51 -6.79 -3.26
CA GLN A 3 19.86 -6.86 -4.68
C GLN A 3 18.66 -6.73 -5.64
N LYS A 4 17.50 -7.27 -5.26
CA LYS A 4 16.33 -7.33 -6.15
C LYS A 4 15.46 -6.07 -6.13
N LEU A 5 15.47 -5.30 -5.05
CA LEU A 5 14.62 -4.13 -4.90
C LEU A 5 15.41 -2.87 -4.56
N LYS A 6 16.21 -2.88 -3.48
CA LYS A 6 16.85 -1.67 -2.98
C LYS A 6 17.90 -1.11 -3.96
N THR A 7 18.77 -1.98 -4.47
CA THR A 7 19.84 -1.55 -5.42
C THR A 7 19.26 -0.93 -6.68
N PRO A 8 18.37 -1.59 -7.44
CA PRO A 8 17.88 -1.02 -8.68
C PRO A 8 17.00 0.23 -8.50
N THR A 9 16.26 0.34 -7.39
CA THR A 9 15.37 1.48 -7.14
C THR A 9 16.03 2.61 -6.35
N GLY A 10 17.20 2.37 -5.78
CA GLY A 10 17.87 3.30 -4.88
C GLY A 10 17.15 3.48 -3.53
N MET A 11 16.30 2.55 -3.13
CA MET A 11 15.64 2.56 -1.82
C MET A 11 16.64 2.25 -0.72
N ASN A 12 16.47 2.90 0.43
CA ASN A 12 17.18 2.64 1.66
C ASN A 12 16.22 2.26 2.77
N GLY A 13 16.68 1.42 3.68
CA GLY A 13 15.90 0.95 4.82
C GLY A 13 16.35 -0.43 5.27
N LEU A 14 15.82 -0.87 6.39
CA LEU A 14 16.13 -2.18 6.96
C LEU A 14 14.91 -2.76 7.66
N PHE A 15 14.84 -4.08 7.71
CA PHE A 15 13.88 -4.78 8.55
C PHE A 15 14.43 -4.87 9.96
N ILE A 16 13.60 -4.54 10.94
CA ILE A 16 13.88 -4.71 12.36
C ILE A 16 12.84 -5.67 12.91
N ASN A 17 13.32 -6.70 13.59
CA ASN A 17 12.45 -7.63 14.31
C ASN A 17 12.04 -6.98 15.64
N LEU A 18 10.75 -6.77 15.82
CA LEU A 18 10.13 -6.24 17.03
C LEU A 18 9.21 -7.30 17.65
N GLY A 19 9.81 -8.29 18.28
CA GLY A 19 9.08 -9.44 18.81
C GLY A 19 8.59 -10.37 17.70
N ASN A 20 7.28 -10.45 17.51
CA ASN A 20 6.69 -11.28 16.45
C ASN A 20 6.55 -10.55 15.09
N ASP A 21 6.86 -9.26 15.06
CA ASP A 21 6.70 -8.42 13.87
C ASP A 21 8.06 -8.14 13.22
N ASN A 22 8.09 -8.23 11.89
CA ASN A 22 9.24 -7.84 11.09
C ASN A 22 8.92 -6.55 10.36
N VAL A 23 9.32 -5.42 10.94
CA VAL A 23 8.93 -4.08 10.49
C VAL A 23 10.01 -3.47 9.61
N TYR A 24 9.62 -2.91 8.47
CA TYR A 24 10.52 -2.19 7.57
C TYR A 24 10.63 -0.72 7.95
N PHE A 25 11.80 -0.32 8.41
CA PHE A 25 12.13 1.07 8.68
C PHE A 25 12.80 1.71 7.46
N SER A 26 12.26 2.84 7.03
CA SER A 26 12.71 3.50 5.81
C SER A 26 12.48 5.01 5.87
N THR A 27 12.97 5.71 4.85
CA THR A 27 12.72 7.14 4.67
C THR A 27 11.49 7.38 3.79
N ALA A 28 10.86 8.55 3.91
CA ALA A 28 9.75 8.96 3.05
C ALA A 28 10.12 8.86 1.56
N ARG A 29 11.32 9.30 1.19
CA ARG A 29 11.81 9.20 -0.20
C ARG A 29 11.89 7.75 -0.69
N SER A 30 12.34 6.83 0.13
CA SER A 30 12.42 5.40 -0.23
C SER A 30 11.03 4.78 -0.35
N MET A 31 10.09 5.13 0.52
CA MET A 31 8.72 4.66 0.42
C MET A 31 8.01 5.25 -0.81
N ALA A 32 8.28 6.52 -1.17
CA ALA A 32 7.79 7.11 -2.41
C ALA A 32 8.32 6.37 -3.65
N ARG A 33 9.58 5.95 -3.65
CA ARG A 33 10.14 5.10 -4.72
C ARG A 33 9.44 3.76 -4.84
N PHE A 34 9.08 3.14 -3.70
CA PHE A 34 8.28 1.92 -3.73
C PHE A 34 6.89 2.17 -4.31
N GLY A 35 6.23 3.25 -3.90
CA GLY A 35 4.95 3.66 -4.48
C GLY A 35 5.04 3.89 -5.99
N LEU A 36 6.11 4.53 -6.45
CA LEU A 36 6.36 4.76 -7.88
C LEU A 36 6.59 3.46 -8.64
N LEU A 37 7.30 2.50 -8.06
CA LEU A 37 7.46 1.16 -8.60
C LEU A 37 6.09 0.46 -8.73
N MET A 38 5.25 0.56 -7.71
CA MET A 38 3.89 0.00 -7.74
C MET A 38 3.00 0.68 -8.78
N LEU A 39 3.06 2.01 -8.89
CA LEU A 39 2.33 2.79 -9.89
C LEU A 39 2.67 2.35 -11.33
N ASN A 40 3.94 1.99 -11.57
CA ASN A 40 4.43 1.56 -12.88
C ASN A 40 4.36 0.03 -13.08
N GLY A 41 3.49 -0.68 -12.37
CA GLY A 41 3.32 -2.13 -12.56
C GLY A 41 4.58 -2.96 -12.25
N GLY A 42 5.41 -2.49 -11.32
CA GLY A 42 6.66 -3.15 -10.96
C GLY A 42 7.84 -2.82 -11.89
N ASN A 43 7.67 -1.88 -12.82
CA ASN A 43 8.73 -1.40 -13.71
C ASN A 43 9.42 -0.16 -13.12
N TRP A 44 10.76 -0.12 -13.20
CA TRP A 44 11.58 0.99 -12.72
C TRP A 44 12.27 1.73 -13.87
N GLY A 45 11.46 2.32 -14.74
CA GLY A 45 11.94 3.09 -15.90
C GLY A 45 12.47 2.25 -17.06
N GLY A 46 12.14 2.64 -18.28
CA GLY A 46 12.52 1.92 -19.48
C GLY A 46 12.08 0.44 -19.47
N ASN A 47 12.99 -0.46 -19.74
CA ASN A 47 12.74 -1.91 -19.79
C ASN A 47 13.20 -2.63 -18.51
N ASN A 48 13.31 -1.92 -17.39
CA ASN A 48 13.80 -2.49 -16.13
C ASN A 48 12.65 -3.01 -15.26
N GLN A 49 12.13 -4.19 -15.58
CA GLN A 49 11.08 -4.85 -14.80
C GLN A 49 11.67 -5.44 -13.52
N ILE A 50 11.42 -4.79 -12.39
CA ILE A 50 11.88 -5.21 -11.05
C ILE A 50 10.99 -6.31 -10.49
N MET A 51 9.67 -6.14 -10.58
CA MET A 51 8.69 -7.14 -10.17
C MET A 51 8.35 -8.02 -11.37
N THR A 52 9.10 -9.09 -11.56
CA THR A 52 8.99 -9.97 -12.74
C THR A 52 7.75 -10.88 -12.72
N ASP A 53 7.23 -11.18 -11.54
CA ASP A 53 5.97 -11.93 -11.39
C ASP A 53 4.79 -10.96 -11.48
N THR A 54 4.33 -10.73 -12.69
CA THR A 54 3.19 -9.84 -12.97
C THR A 54 1.86 -10.43 -12.50
N SER A 55 1.75 -11.75 -12.41
CA SER A 55 0.55 -12.40 -11.87
C SER A 55 0.42 -12.14 -10.37
N PHE A 56 1.50 -12.28 -9.62
CA PHE A 56 1.53 -11.91 -8.20
C PHE A 56 1.28 -10.41 -7.99
N PHE A 57 1.91 -9.55 -8.82
CA PHE A 57 1.65 -8.12 -8.77
C PHE A 57 0.16 -7.81 -8.90
N ASN A 58 -0.47 -8.33 -9.95
CA ASN A 58 -1.89 -8.12 -10.21
C ASN A 58 -2.76 -8.69 -9.08
N ALA A 59 -2.47 -9.88 -8.57
CA ALA A 59 -3.18 -10.46 -7.44
C ALA A 59 -3.04 -9.60 -6.17
N SER A 60 -1.90 -8.95 -5.97
CA SER A 60 -1.64 -8.15 -4.77
C SER A 60 -2.51 -6.90 -4.65
N ILE A 61 -2.86 -6.29 -5.78
CA ILE A 61 -3.68 -5.07 -5.86
C ILE A 61 -5.13 -5.36 -6.29
N ASN A 62 -5.57 -6.60 -6.15
CA ASN A 62 -6.95 -7.02 -6.34
C ASN A 62 -7.46 -7.75 -5.09
N SER A 63 -8.79 -7.92 -4.99
CA SER A 63 -9.39 -8.60 -3.84
C SER A 63 -8.81 -10.01 -3.69
N SER A 64 -8.25 -10.30 -2.53
CA SER A 64 -7.64 -11.61 -2.22
C SER A 64 -8.66 -12.63 -1.72
N GLN A 65 -9.86 -12.17 -1.34
CA GLN A 65 -10.91 -12.98 -0.74
C GLN A 65 -12.29 -12.29 -0.82
N ASN A 66 -13.36 -13.04 -0.63
CA ASN A 66 -14.72 -12.51 -0.71
C ASN A 66 -15.22 -11.89 0.60
N ILE A 67 -14.64 -12.26 1.75
CA ILE A 67 -15.09 -11.78 3.07
C ILE A 67 -14.79 -10.28 3.21
N ASN A 68 -13.62 -9.84 2.74
CA ASN A 68 -13.25 -8.44 2.71
C ASN A 68 -12.70 -8.08 1.32
N PRO A 69 -13.55 -7.73 0.36
CA PRO A 69 -13.11 -7.43 -1.00
C PRO A 69 -12.20 -6.19 -1.09
N ALA A 70 -12.22 -5.32 -0.07
CA ALA A 70 -11.37 -4.15 0.02
C ALA A 70 -9.94 -4.47 0.50
N TYR A 71 -9.50 -5.75 0.47
CA TYR A 71 -8.16 -6.14 0.88
C TYR A 71 -7.51 -7.11 -0.11
N GLY A 72 -6.34 -6.71 -0.61
CA GLY A 72 -5.44 -7.51 -1.44
C GLY A 72 -4.32 -8.14 -0.61
N TYR A 73 -3.12 -8.22 -1.16
CA TYR A 73 -1.94 -8.68 -0.41
C TYR A 73 -1.24 -7.49 0.24
N LEU A 74 -1.64 -7.16 1.47
CA LEU A 74 -1.19 -6.01 2.27
C LEU A 74 -1.58 -4.64 1.67
N TRP A 75 -2.45 -4.61 0.68
CA TRP A 75 -3.02 -3.40 0.11
C TRP A 75 -4.50 -3.31 0.44
N TRP A 76 -4.92 -2.16 0.94
CA TRP A 76 -6.32 -1.78 1.00
C TRP A 76 -6.75 -1.22 -0.34
N LEU A 77 -7.93 -1.62 -0.79
CA LEU A 77 -8.43 -1.35 -2.14
C LEU A 77 -9.68 -0.47 -2.06
N ASN A 78 -9.67 0.63 -2.80
CA ASN A 78 -10.86 1.47 -2.97
C ASN A 78 -11.81 0.87 -4.03
N GLY A 79 -12.94 1.54 -4.28
CA GLY A 79 -13.90 1.13 -5.31
C GLY A 79 -14.64 -0.18 -5.04
N LYS A 80 -14.56 -0.71 -3.81
CA LYS A 80 -15.27 -1.94 -3.43
C LYS A 80 -16.60 -1.61 -2.76
N THR A 81 -17.50 -2.58 -2.76
CA THR A 81 -18.86 -2.41 -2.22
C THR A 81 -18.91 -2.35 -0.70
N HIS A 82 -17.94 -2.96 -0.05
CA HIS A 82 -17.81 -2.98 1.41
C HIS A 82 -16.37 -3.25 1.84
N LEU A 83 -16.11 -2.98 3.10
CA LEU A 83 -14.84 -3.27 3.77
C LEU A 83 -15.06 -3.73 5.20
N MET A 84 -14.06 -4.42 5.75
CA MET A 84 -13.99 -4.77 7.18
C MET A 84 -12.68 -4.24 7.74
N LEU A 85 -12.74 -3.59 8.90
CA LEU A 85 -11.55 -3.08 9.59
C LEU A 85 -10.79 -4.22 10.29
N PRO A 86 -9.49 -4.07 10.54
CA PRO A 86 -8.72 -5.02 11.34
C PRO A 86 -9.38 -5.27 12.70
N SER A 87 -9.37 -6.52 13.12
CA SER A 87 -9.95 -6.98 14.38
C SER A 87 -11.47 -6.75 14.54
N SER A 88 -12.18 -6.46 13.45
CA SER A 88 -13.63 -6.29 13.44
C SER A 88 -14.27 -7.27 12.46
N GLN A 89 -15.41 -7.85 12.86
CA GLN A 89 -16.29 -8.63 11.97
C GLN A 89 -17.41 -7.76 11.39
N PHE A 90 -17.46 -6.49 11.74
CA PHE A 90 -18.46 -5.57 11.23
C PHE A 90 -18.12 -5.15 9.78
N GLN A 91 -19.13 -5.28 8.91
CA GLN A 91 -19.02 -4.89 7.51
C GLN A 91 -19.53 -3.46 7.33
N PHE A 92 -18.66 -2.60 6.84
CA PHE A 92 -18.99 -1.22 6.47
C PHE A 92 -19.30 -1.19 4.98
N ASN A 93 -20.51 -0.78 4.62
CA ASN A 93 -20.90 -0.62 3.22
C ASN A 93 -20.27 0.63 2.61
N GLY A 94 -19.85 0.52 1.36
CA GLY A 94 -19.24 1.60 0.61
C GLY A 94 -17.73 1.46 0.42
N LYS A 95 -17.15 2.48 -0.18
CA LYS A 95 -15.72 2.54 -0.49
C LYS A 95 -14.89 2.82 0.75
N LEU A 96 -13.63 2.42 0.70
CA LEU A 96 -12.62 2.78 1.69
C LEU A 96 -12.52 4.30 1.86
N ASN A 97 -12.54 5.02 0.75
CA ASN A 97 -12.55 6.49 0.67
C ASN A 97 -13.53 6.95 -0.42
N THR A 98 -14.60 7.60 -0.02
CA THR A 98 -15.68 8.03 -0.93
C THR A 98 -15.23 9.10 -1.91
N ASN A 99 -14.26 9.92 -1.56
CA ASN A 99 -13.77 11.05 -2.36
C ASN A 99 -12.59 10.70 -3.27
N ALA A 100 -12.02 9.51 -3.10
CA ALA A 100 -10.89 9.06 -3.91
C ALA A 100 -11.36 8.26 -5.15
N PRO A 101 -10.56 8.22 -6.22
CA PRO A 101 -10.79 7.34 -7.36
C PRO A 101 -10.91 5.87 -6.96
N ASP A 102 -11.69 5.11 -7.71
CA ASP A 102 -11.96 3.69 -7.42
C ASP A 102 -10.72 2.81 -7.49
N ASP A 103 -9.74 3.21 -8.28
CA ASP A 103 -8.48 2.50 -8.48
C ASP A 103 -7.39 2.84 -7.45
N LEU A 104 -7.69 3.67 -6.45
CA LEU A 104 -6.79 3.88 -5.30
C LEU A 104 -6.53 2.55 -4.59
N TYR A 105 -5.27 2.25 -4.37
CA TYR A 105 -4.85 1.24 -3.40
C TYR A 105 -3.82 1.82 -2.44
N VAL A 106 -3.90 1.39 -1.18
CA VAL A 106 -3.13 1.99 -0.10
C VAL A 106 -2.53 0.96 0.85
N ALA A 107 -1.25 1.08 1.16
CA ALA A 107 -0.64 0.38 2.26
C ALA A 107 -0.76 1.23 3.53
N LEU A 108 -1.49 0.71 4.51
CA LEU A 108 -1.70 1.36 5.81
C LEU A 108 -0.80 0.72 6.87
N GLY A 109 -0.04 1.56 7.54
CA GLY A 109 0.82 1.16 8.64
C GLY A 109 0.36 1.70 9.99
N LYS A 110 1.00 1.21 11.05
CA LYS A 110 0.76 1.67 12.43
C LYS A 110 0.98 3.19 12.53
N ASN A 111 0.26 3.83 13.44
CA ASN A 111 0.38 5.26 13.78
C ASN A 111 0.07 6.22 12.62
N GLY A 112 -0.75 5.79 11.67
CA GLY A 112 -1.17 6.64 10.58
C GLY A 112 -0.19 6.75 9.41
N GLN A 113 0.75 5.82 9.30
CA GLN A 113 1.57 5.69 8.11
C GLN A 113 0.70 5.30 6.92
N SER A 114 0.86 5.95 5.77
CA SER A 114 0.18 5.52 4.55
C SER A 114 1.05 5.72 3.32
N LEU A 115 0.96 4.77 2.39
CA LEU A 115 1.47 4.89 1.04
C LEU A 115 0.32 4.67 0.08
N ASN A 116 0.00 5.67 -0.70
CA ASN A 116 -1.17 5.73 -1.54
C ASN A 116 -0.76 5.77 -3.01
N VAL A 117 -1.43 4.98 -3.84
CA VAL A 117 -1.17 4.89 -5.27
C VAL A 117 -2.49 5.00 -6.03
N VAL A 118 -2.59 5.94 -6.97
CA VAL A 118 -3.76 6.16 -7.83
C VAL A 118 -3.33 6.10 -9.30
N PRO A 119 -3.47 4.95 -9.95
CA PRO A 119 -3.07 4.77 -11.34
C PRO A 119 -3.76 5.75 -12.30
N SER A 120 -5.07 5.95 -12.19
CA SER A 120 -5.83 6.84 -13.07
C SER A 120 -5.37 8.30 -13.05
N GLN A 121 -4.76 8.72 -11.95
CA GLN A 121 -4.21 10.06 -11.79
C GLN A 121 -2.69 10.13 -11.93
N ASN A 122 -2.04 9.01 -12.21
CA ASN A 122 -0.57 8.89 -12.24
C ASN A 122 0.08 9.48 -10.97
N MET A 123 -0.49 9.16 -9.81
CA MET A 123 -0.18 9.83 -8.55
C MET A 123 0.22 8.84 -7.45
N VAL A 124 1.25 9.25 -6.70
CA VAL A 124 1.69 8.59 -5.47
C VAL A 124 1.84 9.65 -4.39
N TRP A 125 1.29 9.41 -3.22
CA TRP A 125 1.60 10.21 -2.04
C TRP A 125 1.74 9.33 -0.81
N LEU A 126 2.42 9.84 0.18
CA LEU A 126 2.60 9.14 1.43
C LEU A 126 2.51 10.09 2.62
N ARG A 127 2.07 9.53 3.73
CA ARG A 127 2.15 10.14 5.03
C ARG A 127 3.04 9.29 5.92
N MET A 128 3.99 9.94 6.59
CA MET A 128 4.85 9.32 7.60
C MET A 128 4.81 10.17 8.87
N GLY A 129 4.95 9.51 10.02
CA GLY A 129 4.86 10.15 11.33
C GLY A 129 3.62 9.69 12.10
N GLU A 130 3.53 10.07 13.36
CA GLU A 130 2.42 9.70 14.22
C GLU A 130 1.15 10.48 13.87
N SER A 131 0.01 9.82 13.97
CA SER A 131 -1.29 10.48 13.92
C SER A 131 -1.52 11.24 15.22
N PRO A 132 -2.03 12.48 15.17
CA PRO A 132 -2.29 13.27 16.38
C PRO A 132 -3.37 12.66 17.30
N TYR A 133 -4.13 11.71 16.81
CA TYR A 133 -5.16 10.98 17.55
C TYR A 133 -5.09 9.49 17.22
N ASN A 134 -5.48 8.64 18.17
CA ASN A 134 -5.64 7.18 17.96
C ASN A 134 -6.84 6.84 17.03
N THR A 135 -7.12 7.67 16.07
CA THR A 135 -8.16 7.44 15.07
C THR A 135 -7.67 6.46 14.01
N PRO A 136 -8.47 5.50 13.59
CA PRO A 136 -8.18 4.70 12.42
C PRO A 136 -7.96 5.61 11.22
N VAL A 137 -6.84 5.45 10.52
CA VAL A 137 -6.37 6.35 9.43
C VAL A 137 -7.26 6.33 8.19
N LEU A 138 -8.39 5.66 8.25
CA LEU A 138 -9.33 5.53 7.14
C LEU A 138 -10.13 6.80 6.84
N THR A 139 -10.01 7.88 7.63
CA THR A 139 -10.99 8.96 7.61
C THR A 139 -10.51 10.33 7.14
N ASN A 140 -9.25 10.51 6.77
CA ASN A 140 -8.76 11.85 6.42
C ASN A 140 -8.17 11.89 5.01
N TYR A 141 -9.05 12.04 4.06
CA TYR A 141 -8.78 12.64 2.76
C TYR A 141 -9.72 13.81 2.55
#